data_554d66ee4c7f808b4e4fd8a37fcee361
#
_entry.id   554d66ee4c7f808b4e4fd8a37fcee361
#
_cell.length_a   1.000
_cell.length_b   1.000
_cell.length_c   1.000
_cell.angle_alpha   90.00
_cell.angle_beta   90.00
_cell.angle_gamma   90.00
#
_symmetry.space_group_name_H-M   'P 1'
#
loop_
_entity.id
_entity.type
_entity.pdbx_description
1 polymer ?
#
loop_
_entity_poly.entity_id
_entity_poly.type
_entity_poly.pdbx_seq_one_letter_code
_entity_poly.pdbx_strand_id
1 'polypeptide(L)'
;MDSFGLWLPLIIVALYIIFNIAGQATMFFSMLCGYLYSFNFFVALGLAWFGMSIGISASFICGRYLFRESFEKKFGNSSQVKMLNGYIGSHPFLTSTLTRLFFIIPYNIQNYAYSCTIIKSFPYFTGTILGILPITILNVALGYLIGTGGLENSSGATTIVSVVAVVLVIIAMVIVGKKILQKKMDNKDEVAENK
;
A
#
# COMPACT_ATOMS: atom_id res chain seq x y z
N MET A 1 -16.86 -10.42 27.94
CA MET A 1 -16.00 -10.22 26.73
C MET A 1 -15.76 -11.62 26.18
N ASP A 2 -16.52 -11.94 25.15
CA ASP A 2 -16.56 -13.29 24.62
C ASP A 2 -15.23 -13.67 24.00
N SER A 3 -14.86 -14.96 24.13
CA SER A 3 -13.61 -15.54 23.63
C SER A 3 -13.36 -15.24 22.14
N PHE A 4 -14.42 -14.95 21.39
CA PHE A 4 -14.38 -14.56 19.98
C PHE A 4 -13.67 -13.23 19.73
N GLY A 5 -13.74 -12.28 20.67
CA GLY A 5 -13.12 -10.95 20.53
C GLY A 5 -11.59 -10.98 20.47
N LEU A 6 -10.95 -11.96 21.12
CA LEU A 6 -9.49 -12.12 21.11
C LEU A 6 -8.97 -12.76 19.82
N TRP A 7 -9.77 -13.59 19.15
CA TRP A 7 -9.38 -14.25 17.90
C TRP A 7 -9.58 -13.38 16.67
N LEU A 8 -10.46 -12.38 16.73
CA LEU A 8 -10.79 -11.51 15.60
C LEU A 8 -9.57 -10.81 14.97
N PRO A 9 -8.66 -10.20 15.74
CA PRO A 9 -7.44 -9.61 15.18
C PRO A 9 -6.56 -10.62 14.45
N LEU A 10 -6.43 -11.83 14.99
CA LEU A 10 -5.63 -12.90 14.36
C LEU A 10 -6.25 -13.37 13.06
N ILE A 11 -7.57 -13.53 13.01
CA ILE A 11 -8.31 -13.89 11.81
C ILE A 11 -8.10 -12.80 10.73
N ILE A 12 -8.21 -11.53 11.09
CA ILE A 12 -8.02 -10.41 10.17
C ILE A 12 -6.60 -10.42 9.59
N VAL A 13 -5.57 -10.61 10.43
CA VAL A 13 -4.18 -10.70 9.95
C VAL A 13 -3.98 -11.90 9.02
N ALA A 14 -4.54 -13.05 9.35
CA ALA A 14 -4.49 -14.24 8.50
C ALA A 14 -5.15 -14.00 7.13
N LEU A 15 -6.30 -13.32 7.11
CA LEU A 15 -6.96 -12.92 5.87
C LEU A 15 -6.09 -11.96 5.05
N TYR A 16 -5.45 -10.98 5.66
CA TYR A 16 -4.50 -10.11 4.95
C TYR A 16 -3.38 -10.92 4.29
N ILE A 17 -2.81 -11.90 4.97
CA ILE A 17 -1.75 -12.76 4.41
C ILE A 17 -2.26 -13.54 3.21
N ILE A 18 -3.37 -14.26 3.38
CA ILE A 18 -3.95 -15.12 2.34
C ILE A 18 -4.31 -14.31 1.08
N PHE A 19 -5.04 -13.20 1.26
CA PHE A 19 -5.50 -12.39 0.13
C PHE A 19 -4.37 -11.62 -0.56
N ASN A 20 -3.35 -11.17 0.18
CA ASN A 20 -2.16 -10.59 -0.45
C ASN A 20 -1.38 -11.62 -1.26
N ILE A 21 -1.20 -12.84 -0.75
CA ILE A 21 -0.55 -13.93 -1.50
C ILE A 21 -1.39 -14.34 -2.71
N ALA A 22 -2.72 -14.32 -2.62
CA ALA A 22 -3.60 -14.56 -3.75
C ALA A 22 -3.62 -13.41 -4.77
N GLY A 23 -2.94 -12.29 -4.50
CA GLY A 23 -2.89 -11.11 -5.37
C GLY A 23 -4.21 -10.34 -5.45
N GLN A 24 -5.07 -10.47 -4.43
CA GLN A 24 -6.34 -9.79 -4.36
C GLN A 24 -6.24 -8.44 -3.64
N ALA A 25 -7.17 -7.54 -3.95
CA ALA A 25 -7.23 -6.23 -3.29
C ALA A 25 -7.64 -6.40 -1.81
N THR A 26 -6.80 -5.91 -0.91
CA THR A 26 -7.01 -6.02 0.54
C THR A 26 -7.57 -4.74 1.18
N MET A 27 -7.93 -3.75 0.37
CA MET A 27 -8.49 -2.49 0.86
C MET A 27 -9.81 -2.69 1.64
N PHE A 28 -10.62 -3.68 1.25
CA PHE A 28 -11.87 -4.01 1.94
C PHE A 28 -11.64 -4.44 3.39
N PHE A 29 -10.53 -5.14 3.69
CA PHE A 29 -10.22 -5.53 5.06
C PHE A 29 -9.83 -4.32 5.92
N SER A 30 -9.21 -3.29 5.34
CA SER A 30 -8.91 -2.04 6.06
C SER A 30 -10.18 -1.27 6.38
N MET A 31 -11.16 -1.23 5.46
CA MET A 31 -12.48 -0.67 5.74
C MET A 31 -13.22 -1.50 6.80
N LEU A 32 -13.15 -2.83 6.71
CA LEU A 32 -13.75 -3.73 7.70
C LEU A 32 -13.14 -3.53 9.09
N CYS A 33 -11.83 -3.32 9.21
CA CYS A 33 -11.20 -2.98 10.49
C CYS A 33 -11.79 -1.69 11.06
N GLY A 34 -11.93 -0.64 10.24
CA GLY A 34 -12.54 0.62 10.64
C GLY A 34 -13.97 0.45 11.14
N TYR A 35 -14.77 -0.36 10.46
CA TYR A 35 -16.14 -0.66 10.82
C TYR A 35 -16.24 -1.47 12.13
N LEU A 36 -15.53 -2.59 12.24
CA LEU A 36 -15.58 -3.48 13.38
C LEU A 36 -15.01 -2.87 14.66
N TYR A 37 -13.98 -2.03 14.52
CA TYR A 37 -13.31 -1.35 15.63
C TYR A 37 -13.71 0.13 15.70
N SER A 38 -14.96 0.46 15.35
CA SER A 38 -15.47 1.83 15.34
C SER A 38 -15.52 2.48 16.73
N PHE A 39 -15.26 1.73 17.81
CA PHE A 39 -15.09 2.28 19.16
C PHE A 39 -13.73 2.97 19.36
N ASN A 40 -12.69 2.65 18.55
CA ASN A 40 -11.38 3.30 18.63
C ASN A 40 -10.65 3.27 17.28
N PHE A 41 -10.57 4.45 16.65
CA PHE A 41 -9.92 4.63 15.35
C PHE A 41 -8.45 4.18 15.32
N PHE A 42 -7.68 4.47 16.37
CA PHE A 42 -6.25 4.12 16.39
C PHE A 42 -6.01 2.61 16.51
N VAL A 43 -6.89 1.89 17.20
CA VAL A 43 -6.84 0.41 17.27
C VAL A 43 -7.15 -0.17 15.90
N ALA A 44 -8.20 0.32 15.24
CA ALA A 44 -8.55 -0.09 13.88
C ALA A 44 -7.41 0.15 12.88
N LEU A 45 -6.82 1.36 12.95
CA LEU A 45 -5.70 1.75 12.10
C LEU A 45 -4.45 0.89 12.35
N GLY A 46 -4.09 0.69 13.60
CA GLY A 46 -2.95 -0.16 13.98
C GLY A 46 -3.10 -1.58 13.45
N LEU A 47 -4.27 -2.18 13.65
CA LEU A 47 -4.56 -3.55 13.19
C LEU A 47 -4.51 -3.64 11.66
N ALA A 48 -5.16 -2.73 10.95
CA ALA A 48 -5.18 -2.72 9.50
C ALA A 48 -3.79 -2.49 8.90
N TRP A 49 -3.04 -1.50 9.43
CA TRP A 49 -1.70 -1.18 8.96
C TRP A 49 -0.71 -2.33 9.20
N PHE A 50 -0.75 -2.93 10.38
CA PHE A 50 0.10 -4.06 10.73
C PHE A 50 -0.25 -5.30 9.92
N GLY A 51 -1.54 -5.65 9.83
CA GLY A 51 -2.01 -6.77 9.03
C GLY A 51 -1.66 -6.64 7.54
N MET A 52 -1.87 -5.45 6.98
CA MET A 52 -1.51 -5.16 5.59
C MET A 52 0.02 -5.23 5.35
N SER A 53 0.82 -4.71 6.29
CA SER A 53 2.29 -4.76 6.21
C SER A 53 2.81 -6.21 6.22
N ILE A 54 2.27 -7.05 7.09
CA ILE A 54 2.61 -8.48 7.15
C ILE A 54 2.18 -9.19 5.86
N GLY A 55 0.95 -8.96 5.40
CA GLY A 55 0.41 -9.59 4.19
C GLY A 55 1.23 -9.27 2.94
N ILE A 56 1.60 -8.00 2.75
CA ILE A 56 2.47 -7.57 1.64
C ILE A 56 3.86 -8.19 1.75
N SER A 57 4.42 -8.23 2.95
CA SER A 57 5.73 -8.84 3.19
C SER A 57 5.72 -10.33 2.88
N ALA A 58 4.67 -11.03 3.29
CA ALA A 58 4.47 -12.44 2.96
C ALA A 58 4.37 -12.68 1.45
N SER A 59 3.60 -11.87 0.72
CA SER A 59 3.51 -11.95 -0.75
C SER A 59 4.85 -11.75 -1.44
N PHE A 60 5.64 -10.78 -0.98
CA PHE A 60 6.97 -10.53 -1.52
C PHE A 60 7.91 -11.71 -1.27
N ILE A 61 7.91 -12.28 -0.05
CA ILE A 61 8.72 -13.44 0.31
C ILE A 61 8.28 -14.66 -0.51
N CYS A 62 6.99 -14.95 -0.59
CA CYS A 62 6.45 -16.03 -1.41
C CYS A 62 6.83 -15.86 -2.89
N GLY A 63 6.68 -14.66 -3.44
CA GLY A 63 7.04 -14.36 -4.82
C GLY A 63 8.53 -14.54 -5.09
N ARG A 64 9.40 -14.16 -4.14
CA ARG A 64 10.85 -14.19 -4.32
C ARG A 64 11.47 -15.57 -4.11
N TYR A 65 10.97 -16.33 -3.13
CA TYR A 65 11.64 -17.57 -2.69
C TYR A 65 10.87 -18.83 -3.06
N LEU A 66 9.51 -18.81 -3.00
CA LEU A 66 8.71 -20.00 -3.28
C LEU A 66 8.28 -20.10 -4.74
N PHE A 67 7.91 -18.97 -5.37
CA PHE A 67 7.33 -18.96 -6.72
C PHE A 67 8.17 -18.17 -7.72
N ARG A 68 9.47 -18.00 -7.45
CA ARG A 68 10.39 -17.17 -8.25
C ARG A 68 10.31 -17.48 -9.75
N GLU A 69 10.42 -18.74 -10.14
CA GLU A 69 10.39 -19.13 -11.56
C GLU A 69 9.08 -18.77 -12.25
N SER A 70 7.95 -18.98 -11.55
CA SER A 70 6.62 -18.69 -12.11
C SER A 70 6.41 -17.17 -12.24
N PHE A 71 6.85 -16.39 -11.27
CA PHE A 71 6.72 -14.94 -11.31
C PHE A 71 7.74 -14.29 -12.25
N GLU A 72 8.96 -14.81 -12.34
CA GLU A 72 9.98 -14.32 -13.25
C GLU A 72 9.57 -14.57 -14.71
N LYS A 73 8.99 -15.74 -15.04
CA LYS A 73 8.41 -16.01 -16.36
C LYS A 73 7.25 -15.06 -16.69
N LYS A 74 6.38 -14.74 -15.73
CA LYS A 74 5.19 -13.90 -15.94
C LYS A 74 5.49 -12.41 -15.91
N PHE A 75 6.35 -11.95 -15.02
CA PHE A 75 6.58 -10.52 -14.73
C PHE A 75 8.01 -10.05 -14.98
N GLY A 76 9.01 -10.93 -15.07
CA GLY A 76 10.42 -10.58 -15.15
C GLY A 76 10.77 -9.65 -16.32
N ASN A 77 10.13 -9.84 -17.47
CA ASN A 77 10.30 -9.00 -18.66
C ASN A 77 9.29 -7.85 -18.78
N SER A 78 8.42 -7.67 -17.77
CA SER A 78 7.41 -6.61 -17.80
C SER A 78 8.04 -5.22 -17.76
N SER A 79 7.37 -4.24 -18.35
CA SER A 79 7.79 -2.84 -18.31
C SER A 79 7.89 -2.32 -16.89
N GLN A 80 7.04 -2.81 -15.98
CA GLN A 80 7.04 -2.47 -14.56
C GLN A 80 8.33 -2.90 -13.87
N VAL A 81 8.79 -4.14 -14.08
CA VAL A 81 10.05 -4.63 -13.48
C VAL A 81 11.26 -3.90 -14.05
N LYS A 82 11.29 -3.64 -15.36
CA LYS A 82 12.36 -2.85 -15.99
C LYS A 82 12.43 -1.43 -15.43
N MET A 83 11.29 -0.76 -15.33
CA MET A 83 11.17 0.57 -14.75
C MET A 83 11.64 0.57 -13.28
N LEU A 84 11.17 -0.37 -12.47
CA LEU A 84 11.56 -0.48 -11.07
C LEU A 84 13.05 -0.70 -10.89
N ASN A 85 13.66 -1.61 -11.66
CA ASN A 85 15.10 -1.88 -11.58
C ASN A 85 15.94 -0.62 -11.91
N GLY A 86 15.49 0.21 -12.82
CA GLY A 86 16.14 1.48 -13.15
C GLY A 86 16.20 2.45 -11.95
N TYR A 87 15.14 2.51 -11.14
CA TYR A 87 15.07 3.38 -9.96
C TYR A 87 15.68 2.76 -8.69
N ILE A 88 15.53 1.44 -8.51
CA ILE A 88 16.04 0.71 -7.34
C ILE A 88 17.54 0.83 -7.20
N GLY A 89 18.29 0.83 -8.31
CA GLY A 89 19.73 0.93 -8.28
C GLY A 89 20.26 2.19 -7.57
N SER A 90 19.50 3.30 -7.64
CA SER A 90 19.88 4.57 -7.02
C SER A 90 19.26 4.75 -5.63
N HIS A 91 17.97 4.43 -5.46
CA HIS A 91 17.21 4.73 -4.23
C HIS A 91 16.16 3.67 -3.91
N PRO A 92 16.54 2.49 -3.43
CA PRO A 92 15.62 1.36 -3.25
C PRO A 92 14.48 1.63 -2.27
N PHE A 93 14.77 2.26 -1.13
CA PHE A 93 13.77 2.65 -0.13
C PHE A 93 12.77 3.66 -0.71
N LEU A 94 13.27 4.72 -1.35
CA LEU A 94 12.42 5.76 -1.90
C LEU A 94 11.54 5.22 -3.04
N THR A 95 12.08 4.32 -3.87
CA THR A 95 11.34 3.68 -4.95
C THR A 95 10.17 2.86 -4.41
N SER A 96 10.39 2.05 -3.38
CA SER A 96 9.30 1.25 -2.77
C SER A 96 8.25 2.11 -2.09
N THR A 97 8.64 3.23 -1.46
CA THR A 97 7.71 4.17 -0.84
C THR A 97 6.87 4.91 -1.89
N LEU A 98 7.53 5.52 -2.88
CA LEU A 98 6.85 6.37 -3.86
C LEU A 98 5.93 5.59 -4.80
N THR A 99 6.32 4.40 -5.22
CA THR A 99 5.46 3.58 -6.10
C THR A 99 4.16 3.16 -5.41
N ARG A 100 4.18 2.97 -4.09
CA ARG A 100 2.98 2.69 -3.30
C ARG A 100 2.16 3.93 -3.04
N LEU A 101 2.82 5.03 -2.70
CA LEU A 101 2.16 6.30 -2.41
C LEU A 101 1.41 6.86 -3.63
N PHE A 102 1.99 6.71 -4.83
CA PHE A 102 1.46 7.30 -6.06
C PHE A 102 0.73 6.33 -6.98
N PHE A 103 0.49 5.09 -6.54
CA PHE A 103 -0.19 4.07 -7.34
C PHE A 103 0.36 3.95 -8.77
N ILE A 104 1.68 4.15 -8.95
CA ILE A 104 2.34 4.09 -10.26
C ILE A 104 2.14 2.72 -10.90
N ILE A 105 2.12 1.68 -10.09
CA ILE A 105 1.87 0.30 -10.51
C ILE A 105 0.61 -0.19 -9.80
N PRO A 106 -0.31 -0.88 -10.49
CA PRO A 106 -1.47 -1.47 -9.86
C PRO A 106 -1.08 -2.35 -8.66
N TYR A 107 -1.79 -2.19 -7.54
CA TYR A 107 -1.45 -2.82 -6.26
C TYR A 107 -1.20 -4.33 -6.37
N ASN A 108 -2.06 -5.03 -7.10
CA ASN A 108 -2.00 -6.49 -7.25
C ASN A 108 -0.73 -6.96 -7.97
N ILE A 109 -0.23 -6.17 -8.93
CA ILE A 109 0.99 -6.49 -9.68
C ILE A 109 2.23 -6.07 -8.91
N GLN A 110 2.14 -5.01 -8.11
CA GLN A 110 3.27 -4.38 -7.45
C GLN A 110 4.03 -5.33 -6.52
N ASN A 111 3.32 -6.14 -5.72
CA ASN A 111 3.94 -7.07 -4.78
C ASN A 111 4.81 -8.11 -5.50
N TYR A 112 4.31 -8.62 -6.63
CA TYR A 112 5.01 -9.62 -7.44
C TYR A 112 6.08 -9.00 -8.33
N ALA A 113 5.84 -7.81 -8.88
CA ALA A 113 6.85 -7.10 -9.65
C ALA A 113 8.11 -6.84 -8.82
N TYR A 114 7.94 -6.41 -7.56
CA TYR A 114 9.07 -6.22 -6.64
C TYR A 114 9.81 -7.51 -6.31
N SER A 115 9.13 -8.65 -6.22
CA SER A 115 9.78 -9.94 -5.98
C SER A 115 10.75 -10.35 -7.10
N CYS A 116 10.50 -9.88 -8.34
CA CYS A 116 11.36 -10.10 -9.51
C CYS A 116 12.47 -9.05 -9.68
N THR A 117 12.52 -8.02 -8.83
CA THR A 117 13.53 -6.96 -8.91
C THR A 117 14.78 -7.28 -8.09
N ILE A 118 15.83 -6.44 -8.28
CA ILE A 118 17.10 -6.52 -7.52
C ILE A 118 17.01 -5.92 -6.12
N ILE A 119 15.84 -5.41 -5.69
CA ILE A 119 15.67 -4.75 -4.39
C ILE A 119 16.01 -5.69 -3.23
N LYS A 120 16.77 -5.20 -2.24
CA LYS A 120 16.97 -5.92 -0.98
C LYS A 120 15.70 -5.90 -0.13
N SER A 121 15.47 -6.94 0.67
CA SER A 121 14.25 -7.09 1.47
C SER A 121 14.06 -5.93 2.46
N PHE A 122 15.11 -5.49 3.15
CA PHE A 122 15.02 -4.43 4.16
C PHE A 122 14.51 -3.09 3.62
N PRO A 123 15.11 -2.48 2.58
CA PRO A 123 14.56 -1.23 2.01
C PRO A 123 13.17 -1.41 1.38
N TYR A 124 12.83 -2.61 0.89
CA TYR A 124 11.49 -2.90 0.43
C TYR A 124 10.46 -2.85 1.57
N PHE A 125 10.72 -3.55 2.68
CA PHE A 125 9.79 -3.59 3.82
C PHE A 125 9.59 -2.22 4.44
N THR A 126 10.67 -1.52 4.76
CA THR A 126 10.60 -0.20 5.39
C THR A 126 9.90 0.83 4.49
N GLY A 127 10.22 0.85 3.20
CA GLY A 127 9.57 1.73 2.24
C GLY A 127 8.09 1.38 2.01
N THR A 128 7.75 0.09 2.03
CA THR A 128 6.36 -0.38 1.91
C THR A 128 5.53 0.04 3.12
N ILE A 129 6.01 -0.21 4.34
CA ILE A 129 5.32 0.12 5.59
C ILE A 129 4.94 1.61 5.63
N LEU A 130 5.85 2.48 5.21
CA LEU A 130 5.56 3.93 5.13
C LEU A 130 4.66 4.27 3.94
N GLY A 131 4.89 3.65 2.79
CA GLY A 131 4.16 3.96 1.55
C GLY A 131 2.68 3.59 1.57
N ILE A 132 2.29 2.56 2.35
CA ILE A 132 0.88 2.14 2.47
C ILE A 132 0.10 2.94 3.52
N LEU A 133 0.77 3.68 4.40
CA LEU A 133 0.13 4.35 5.54
C LEU A 133 -1.01 5.28 5.11
N PRO A 134 -0.85 6.21 4.15
CA PRO A 134 -1.90 7.14 3.76
C PRO A 134 -3.16 6.45 3.25
N ILE A 135 -3.01 5.45 2.40
CA ILE A 135 -4.16 4.71 1.86
C ILE A 135 -4.84 3.85 2.94
N THR A 136 -4.08 3.33 3.89
CA THR A 136 -4.64 2.57 5.02
C THR A 136 -5.46 3.49 5.92
N ILE A 137 -4.94 4.68 6.24
CA ILE A 137 -5.68 5.71 7.01
C ILE A 137 -7.01 6.02 6.34
N LEU A 138 -7.00 6.23 5.02
CA LEU A 138 -8.19 6.52 4.26
C LEU A 138 -9.24 5.40 4.36
N ASN A 139 -8.83 4.16 4.08
CA ASN A 139 -9.75 3.03 4.07
C ASN A 139 -10.33 2.76 5.48
N VAL A 140 -9.49 2.86 6.52
CA VAL A 140 -9.94 2.73 7.92
C VAL A 140 -10.89 3.86 8.30
N ALA A 141 -10.60 5.10 7.89
CA ALA A 141 -11.47 6.24 8.17
C ALA A 141 -12.84 6.09 7.52
N LEU A 142 -12.91 5.59 6.29
CA LEU A 142 -14.18 5.28 5.62
C LEU A 142 -14.96 4.22 6.38
N GLY A 143 -14.32 3.12 6.77
CA GLY A 143 -14.94 2.07 7.56
C GLY A 143 -15.41 2.55 8.94
N TYR A 144 -14.60 3.38 9.60
CA TYR A 144 -14.93 4.00 10.89
C TYR A 144 -16.17 4.91 10.80
N LEU A 145 -16.25 5.75 9.77
CA LEU A 145 -17.41 6.62 9.53
C LEU A 145 -18.71 5.80 9.33
N ILE A 146 -18.61 4.69 8.62
CA ILE A 146 -19.75 3.77 8.44
C ILE A 146 -20.15 3.14 9.79
N GLY A 147 -19.16 2.64 10.55
CA GLY A 147 -19.39 1.93 11.82
C GLY A 147 -19.93 2.82 12.95
N THR A 148 -19.60 4.10 12.95
CA THR A 148 -20.10 5.09 13.94
C THR A 148 -21.45 5.70 13.56
N GLY A 149 -22.06 5.31 12.42
CA GLY A 149 -23.28 5.96 11.90
C GLY A 149 -23.01 7.42 11.48
N GLY A 150 -21.74 7.79 11.29
CA GLY A 150 -21.37 9.16 10.90
C GLY A 150 -21.95 9.59 9.56
N LEU A 151 -22.33 8.63 8.69
CA LEU A 151 -23.01 8.89 7.43
C LEU A 151 -24.51 9.23 7.63
N GLU A 152 -25.15 8.68 8.66
CA GLU A 152 -26.57 8.93 8.96
C GLU A 152 -26.79 10.17 9.83
N ASN A 153 -25.87 10.42 10.77
CA ASN A 153 -25.99 11.53 11.76
C ASN A 153 -25.32 12.83 11.33
N SER A 154 -24.45 12.82 10.33
CA SER A 154 -23.90 14.05 9.77
C SER A 154 -24.82 14.61 8.71
N SER A 155 -25.01 15.94 8.65
CA SER A 155 -25.61 16.53 7.46
C SER A 155 -24.83 16.05 6.24
N GLY A 156 -25.53 15.60 5.16
CA GLY A 156 -24.86 15.02 4.00
C GLY A 156 -23.68 15.87 3.47
N ALA A 157 -23.70 17.18 3.77
CA ALA A 157 -22.63 18.12 3.47
C ALA A 157 -21.32 17.80 4.21
N THR A 158 -21.35 17.46 5.50
CA THR A 158 -20.11 17.15 6.28
C THR A 158 -19.46 15.86 5.83
N THR A 159 -20.25 14.86 5.47
CA THR A 159 -19.75 13.60 4.90
C THR A 159 -19.11 13.83 3.54
N ILE A 160 -19.77 14.57 2.65
CA ILE A 160 -19.24 14.92 1.33
C ILE A 160 -17.94 15.71 1.46
N VAL A 161 -17.88 16.71 2.34
CA VAL A 161 -16.68 17.52 2.59
C VAL A 161 -15.53 16.65 3.07
N SER A 162 -15.76 15.70 3.99
CA SER A 162 -14.73 14.80 4.49
C SER A 162 -14.18 13.88 3.39
N VAL A 163 -15.06 13.29 2.57
CA VAL A 163 -14.65 12.44 1.45
C VAL A 163 -13.89 13.25 0.40
N VAL A 164 -14.37 14.44 0.06
CA VAL A 164 -13.71 15.35 -0.90
C VAL A 164 -12.34 15.79 -0.38
N ALA A 165 -12.20 16.15 0.91
CA ALA A 165 -10.93 16.53 1.49
C ALA A 165 -9.89 15.40 1.40
N VAL A 166 -10.31 14.17 1.67
CA VAL A 166 -9.45 13.00 1.55
C VAL A 166 -9.02 12.75 0.09
N VAL A 167 -9.96 12.83 -0.86
CA VAL A 167 -9.66 12.70 -2.30
C VAL A 167 -8.69 13.80 -2.74
N LEU A 168 -8.87 15.03 -2.29
CA LEU A 168 -7.96 16.14 -2.61
C LEU A 168 -6.55 15.91 -2.05
N VAL A 169 -6.42 15.36 -0.83
CA VAL A 169 -5.11 15.01 -0.26
C VAL A 169 -4.41 13.94 -1.11
N ILE A 170 -5.14 12.92 -1.58
CA ILE A 170 -4.58 11.90 -2.48
C ILE A 170 -4.13 12.52 -3.80
N ILE A 171 -4.96 13.36 -4.41
CA ILE A 171 -4.63 14.05 -5.66
C ILE A 171 -3.38 14.93 -5.46
N ALA A 172 -3.31 15.68 -4.37
CA ALA A 172 -2.15 16.51 -4.04
C ALA A 172 -0.88 15.65 -3.88
N MET A 173 -0.97 14.51 -3.18
CA MET A 173 0.15 13.56 -3.04
C MET A 173 0.60 13.03 -4.40
N VAL A 174 -0.33 12.65 -5.29
CA VAL A 174 -0.01 12.17 -6.64
C VAL A 174 0.69 13.25 -7.48
N ILE A 175 0.22 14.49 -7.42
CA ILE A 175 0.81 15.63 -8.16
C ILE A 175 2.22 15.92 -7.66
N VAL A 176 2.40 16.03 -6.34
CA VAL A 176 3.71 16.28 -5.71
C VAL A 176 4.69 15.16 -6.05
N GLY A 177 4.25 13.91 -6.01
CA GLY A 177 5.10 12.79 -6.35
C GLY A 177 5.53 12.74 -7.81
N LYS A 178 4.61 13.04 -8.73
CA LYS A 178 4.98 13.17 -10.15
C LYS A 178 6.03 14.26 -10.35
N LYS A 179 5.85 15.43 -9.71
CA LYS A 179 6.85 16.52 -9.77
C LYS A 179 8.22 16.13 -9.21
N ILE A 180 8.25 15.41 -8.08
CA ILE A 180 9.51 14.95 -7.46
C ILE A 180 10.21 13.94 -8.38
N LEU A 181 9.46 13.01 -8.98
CA LEU A 181 10.00 12.03 -9.91
C LEU A 181 10.54 12.69 -11.18
N GLN A 182 9.78 13.61 -11.79
CA GLN A 182 10.24 14.36 -12.98
C GLN A 182 11.50 15.14 -12.69
N LYS A 183 11.56 15.94 -11.63
CA LYS A 183 12.75 16.71 -11.25
C LYS A 183 14.00 15.85 -11.04
N LYS A 184 13.83 14.60 -10.56
CA LYS A 184 14.95 13.66 -10.39
C LYS A 184 15.37 12.99 -11.70
N MET A 185 14.46 12.85 -12.65
CA MET A 185 14.78 12.35 -13.99
C MET A 185 15.57 13.40 -14.77
N ASP A 186 15.10 14.64 -14.82
CA ASP A 186 15.76 15.75 -15.50
C ASP A 186 17.19 15.95 -14.99
N ASN A 187 17.39 15.89 -13.67
CA ASN A 187 18.73 16.02 -13.05
C ASN A 187 19.68 14.84 -13.34
N LYS A 188 19.13 13.67 -13.73
CA LYS A 188 19.93 12.50 -14.09
C LYS A 188 20.36 12.52 -15.54
N ASP A 189 19.53 13.08 -16.40
CA ASP A 189 19.82 13.26 -17.82
C ASP A 189 20.87 14.37 -18.00
N GLU A 190 20.80 15.48 -17.25
CA GLU A 190 21.85 16.51 -17.20
C GLU A 190 23.22 15.99 -16.74
N VAL A 191 23.25 15.09 -15.76
CA VAL A 191 24.50 14.49 -15.26
C VAL A 191 25.07 13.46 -16.24
N ALA A 192 24.23 12.83 -17.06
CA ALA A 192 24.64 11.88 -18.08
C ALA A 192 25.19 12.59 -19.34
N GLU A 193 24.68 13.77 -19.67
CA GLU A 193 25.09 14.59 -20.82
C GLU A 193 26.39 15.35 -20.59
N ASN A 194 26.75 15.60 -19.31
CA ASN A 194 27.99 16.28 -18.89
C ASN A 194 29.16 15.32 -18.58
N LYS A 195 29.07 14.03 -18.95
CA LYS A 195 30.12 13.01 -18.84
C LYS A 195 30.53 12.49 -20.21
#